data_654f438611acf1065c4ab2fa61a19623
#
_entry.id   654f438611acf1065c4ab2fa61a19623
#
_cell.length_a   1.000
_cell.length_b   1.000
_cell.length_c   1.000
_cell.angle_alpha   90.00
_cell.angle_beta   90.00
_cell.angle_gamma   90.00
#
_symmetry.space_group_name_H-M   'P 1'
#
loop_
_entity.id
_entity.type
_entity.pdbx_description
1 polymer ?
#
loop_
_entity_poly.entity_id
_entity_poly.type
_entity_poly.pdbx_seq_one_letter_code
_entity_poly.pdbx_strand_id
1 'polypeptide(L)'
;AGHFKNRAVTDVFEPGSTIKPFTLSLALAQGVFTPDSRIMTGPGVHYVGGRRIRDIRDYGDLSFAEVLIKSSNVGTAKVALEMAPEALYNTLSTVGFGHITGIELPGEQSGRLLNRERWLPVDHAWLSFGYGLSTTLLQLARAYGVIATEGMLVPVTIRLDAKTQPGIRVLPADVARQITAMLERVVSEGTATRAVVPNYRVAGKTGTVHKIKPGGGYEKDRYRSLIAGFAPVSDPRFVLVVMIDDPKGGKHFGGEVAAPAFGHIMADALRLHRVAPDALKSTLEIVARSSDLRTGA
;
A
#
# COMPACT_ATOMS: atom_id res chain seq x y z
N ALA A 1 -8.69 22.27 -22.73
CA ALA A 1 -8.32 20.85 -22.93
C ALA A 1 -8.06 20.10 -21.60
N GLY A 2 -7.74 20.80 -20.49
CA GLY A 2 -7.40 20.12 -19.22
C GLY A 2 -8.57 19.50 -18.45
N HIS A 3 -9.81 19.80 -18.78
CA HIS A 3 -10.99 19.35 -18.03
C HIS A 3 -11.46 17.91 -18.33
N PHE A 4 -10.96 17.31 -19.41
CA PHE A 4 -11.39 15.97 -19.87
C PHE A 4 -10.33 14.88 -19.64
N LYS A 5 -9.30 15.18 -18.85
CA LYS A 5 -8.23 14.22 -18.55
C LYS A 5 -8.61 13.34 -17.37
N ASN A 6 -8.67 12.02 -17.56
CA ASN A 6 -8.83 11.09 -16.45
C ASN A 6 -7.48 10.90 -15.72
N ARG A 7 -7.27 11.65 -14.66
CA ARG A 7 -6.01 11.68 -13.91
C ARG A 7 -5.67 10.35 -13.24
N ALA A 8 -6.65 9.47 -13.04
CA ALA A 8 -6.40 8.16 -12.45
C ALA A 8 -5.56 7.24 -13.34
N VAL A 9 -5.58 7.46 -14.66
CA VAL A 9 -4.84 6.65 -15.64
C VAL A 9 -3.74 7.42 -16.36
N THR A 10 -3.77 8.77 -16.32
CA THR A 10 -2.84 9.61 -17.09
C THR A 10 -1.75 10.26 -16.26
N ASP A 11 -1.98 10.49 -14.96
CA ASP A 11 -1.00 11.14 -14.10
C ASP A 11 -0.14 10.10 -13.39
N VAL A 12 1.18 10.26 -13.51
CA VAL A 12 2.14 9.38 -12.85
C VAL A 12 2.75 10.05 -11.62
N PHE A 13 3.08 9.25 -10.62
CA PHE A 13 3.68 9.70 -9.38
C PHE A 13 4.51 8.59 -8.73
N GLU A 14 5.43 8.95 -7.85
CA GLU A 14 6.13 7.98 -7.01
C GLU A 14 5.20 7.50 -5.90
N PRO A 15 4.99 6.19 -5.76
CA PRO A 15 4.03 5.64 -4.79
C PRO A 15 4.52 5.66 -3.33
N GLY A 16 5.81 5.82 -3.10
CA GLY A 16 6.39 5.81 -1.76
C GLY A 16 6.04 4.54 -0.98
N SER A 17 5.78 4.69 0.31
CA SER A 17 5.55 3.55 1.21
C SER A 17 4.38 2.63 0.85
N THR A 18 3.54 2.98 -0.14
CA THR A 18 2.50 2.07 -0.63
C THR A 18 3.05 0.88 -1.42
N ILE A 19 4.34 0.91 -1.79
CA ILE A 19 5.06 -0.22 -2.44
C ILE A 19 5.52 -1.29 -1.43
N LYS A 20 5.75 -0.94 -0.18
CA LYS A 20 6.33 -1.83 0.82
C LYS A 20 5.66 -3.21 0.94
N PRO A 21 4.33 -3.34 0.81
CA PRO A 21 3.69 -4.66 0.82
C PRO A 21 4.26 -5.62 -0.23
N PHE A 22 4.61 -5.13 -1.42
CA PHE A 22 5.15 -5.96 -2.51
C PHE A 22 6.62 -6.33 -2.27
N THR A 23 7.42 -5.43 -1.72
CA THR A 23 8.79 -5.74 -1.29
C THR A 23 8.80 -6.81 -0.20
N LEU A 24 7.94 -6.65 0.80
CA LEU A 24 7.85 -7.60 1.90
C LEU A 24 7.23 -8.94 1.47
N SER A 25 6.29 -8.95 0.50
CA SER A 25 5.75 -10.18 -0.07
C SER A 25 6.83 -11.03 -0.75
N LEU A 26 7.78 -10.39 -1.45
CA LEU A 26 8.92 -11.10 -2.03
C LEU A 26 9.76 -11.80 -0.95
N ALA A 27 10.08 -11.11 0.14
CA ALA A 27 10.87 -11.67 1.24
C ALA A 27 10.18 -12.87 1.91
N LEU A 28 8.86 -12.80 2.10
CA LEU A 28 8.05 -13.91 2.59
C LEU A 28 8.00 -15.07 1.58
N ALA A 29 7.80 -14.77 0.28
CA ALA A 29 7.72 -15.78 -0.78
C ALA A 29 9.03 -16.55 -0.96
N GLN A 30 10.18 -15.92 -0.69
CA GLN A 30 11.49 -16.56 -0.70
C GLN A 30 11.82 -17.32 0.59
N GLY A 31 11.00 -17.20 1.63
CA GLY A 31 11.23 -17.82 2.92
C GLY A 31 12.44 -17.25 3.69
N VAL A 32 12.95 -16.10 3.27
CA VAL A 32 14.09 -15.41 3.93
C VAL A 32 13.66 -14.84 5.28
N PHE A 33 12.40 -14.39 5.37
CA PHE A 33 11.82 -13.83 6.58
C PHE A 33 10.47 -14.48 6.90
N THR A 34 10.11 -14.39 8.17
CA THR A 34 8.76 -14.64 8.68
C THR A 34 8.19 -13.34 9.28
N PRO A 35 6.88 -13.23 9.55
CA PRO A 35 6.30 -12.03 10.18
C PRO A 35 6.95 -11.65 11.52
N ASP A 36 7.55 -12.63 12.23
CA ASP A 36 8.18 -12.44 13.55
C ASP A 36 9.70 -12.23 13.48
N SER A 37 10.33 -12.37 12.31
CA SER A 37 11.76 -12.13 12.12
C SER A 37 12.16 -10.75 12.62
N ARG A 38 13.27 -10.65 13.37
CA ARG A 38 13.71 -9.39 13.97
C ARG A 38 14.59 -8.58 13.01
N ILE A 39 14.35 -7.28 12.95
CA ILE A 39 15.05 -6.35 12.07
C ILE A 39 15.48 -5.14 12.90
N MET A 40 16.78 -5.02 13.14
CA MET A 40 17.34 -3.86 13.82
C MET A 40 17.24 -2.63 12.92
N THR A 41 16.45 -1.65 13.29
CA THR A 41 16.27 -0.39 12.57
C THR A 41 16.94 0.80 13.28
N GLY A 42 17.32 0.64 14.55
CA GLY A 42 18.03 1.66 15.29
C GLY A 42 19.40 2.00 14.68
N PRO A 43 19.82 3.24 14.80
CA PRO A 43 19.20 4.42 15.40
C PRO A 43 18.23 5.19 14.46
N GLY A 44 17.50 4.51 13.56
CA GLY A 44 16.59 5.14 12.60
C GLY A 44 17.28 5.70 11.36
N VAL A 45 18.54 5.35 11.15
CA VAL A 45 19.37 5.76 10.00
C VAL A 45 20.20 4.57 9.51
N HIS A 46 20.24 4.39 8.20
CA HIS A 46 21.07 3.39 7.53
C HIS A 46 21.73 3.99 6.29
N TYR A 47 22.97 3.61 6.02
CA TYR A 47 23.72 4.10 4.87
C TYR A 47 23.92 2.99 3.85
N VAL A 48 23.56 3.26 2.59
CA VAL A 48 23.74 2.36 1.46
C VAL A 48 24.46 3.13 0.35
N GLY A 49 25.64 2.68 -0.07
CA GLY A 49 26.45 3.37 -1.08
C GLY A 49 26.72 4.85 -0.75
N GLY A 50 26.94 5.17 0.53
CA GLY A 50 27.17 6.53 1.02
C GLY A 50 25.91 7.41 1.08
N ARG A 51 24.74 6.90 0.69
CA ARG A 51 23.46 7.61 0.76
C ARG A 51 22.70 7.23 2.01
N ARG A 52 22.11 8.23 2.66
CA ARG A 52 21.37 8.06 3.92
C ARG A 52 19.91 7.70 3.68
N ILE A 53 19.48 6.56 4.24
CA ILE A 53 18.08 6.17 4.40
C ILE A 53 17.70 6.46 5.85
N ARG A 54 16.53 7.01 6.07
CA ARG A 54 16.07 7.33 7.44
C ARG A 54 14.60 7.01 7.65
N ASP A 55 14.30 6.65 8.88
CA ASP A 55 12.95 6.62 9.42
C ASP A 55 12.57 8.00 10.00
N ILE A 56 11.29 8.18 10.31
CA ILE A 56 10.81 9.41 10.96
C ILE A 56 11.27 9.52 12.42
N ARG A 57 11.65 8.40 13.02
CA ARG A 57 12.23 8.29 14.36
C ARG A 57 13.04 7.00 14.50
N ASP A 58 13.76 6.86 15.60
CA ASP A 58 14.34 5.59 16.00
C ASP A 58 13.23 4.64 16.46
N TYR A 59 13.16 3.47 15.85
CA TYR A 59 12.24 2.40 16.22
C TYR A 59 12.94 1.23 16.95
N GLY A 60 14.27 1.27 17.05
CA GLY A 60 15.04 0.18 17.66
C GLY A 60 14.95 -1.11 16.86
N ASP A 61 14.56 -2.17 17.53
CA ASP A 61 14.39 -3.50 16.95
C ASP A 61 12.91 -3.78 16.68
N LEU A 62 12.55 -4.01 15.43
CA LEU A 62 11.20 -4.29 14.95
C LEU A 62 11.05 -5.73 14.51
N SER A 63 9.86 -6.31 14.65
CA SER A 63 9.50 -7.49 13.86
C SER A 63 9.32 -7.12 12.40
N PHE A 64 9.43 -8.09 11.51
CA PHE A 64 9.16 -7.91 10.08
C PHE A 64 7.75 -7.32 9.84
N ALA A 65 6.75 -7.80 10.57
CA ALA A 65 5.40 -7.23 10.51
C ALA A 65 5.38 -5.76 10.94
N GLU A 66 6.08 -5.40 12.01
CA GLU A 66 6.16 -4.02 12.50
C GLU A 66 6.88 -3.10 11.52
N VAL A 67 7.81 -3.59 10.69
CA VAL A 67 8.41 -2.80 9.61
C VAL A 67 7.33 -2.25 8.68
N LEU A 68 6.31 -3.05 8.33
CA LEU A 68 5.16 -2.59 7.53
C LEU A 68 4.22 -1.68 8.33
N ILE A 69 3.89 -2.06 9.56
CA ILE A 69 2.95 -1.35 10.44
C ILE A 69 3.45 0.05 10.77
N LYS A 70 4.71 0.19 11.16
CA LYS A 70 5.37 1.47 11.45
C LYS A 70 5.85 2.19 10.19
N SER A 71 5.83 1.51 9.06
CA SER A 71 6.31 2.04 7.77
C SER A 71 7.80 2.41 7.78
N SER A 72 8.65 1.59 8.43
CA SER A 72 10.09 1.81 8.48
C SER A 72 10.71 1.73 7.08
N ASN A 73 11.42 2.79 6.66
CA ASN A 73 12.23 2.79 5.44
C ASN A 73 13.52 2.00 5.66
N VAL A 74 14.13 2.16 6.83
CA VAL A 74 15.37 1.46 7.21
C VAL A 74 15.12 -0.04 7.23
N GLY A 75 14.04 -0.48 7.89
CA GLY A 75 13.67 -1.90 7.94
C GLY A 75 13.38 -2.46 6.56
N THR A 76 12.60 -1.75 5.74
CA THR A 76 12.28 -2.22 4.37
C THR A 76 13.52 -2.28 3.48
N ALA A 77 14.42 -1.30 3.56
CA ALA A 77 15.67 -1.31 2.80
C ALA A 77 16.57 -2.47 3.22
N LYS A 78 16.71 -2.73 4.52
CA LYS A 78 17.51 -3.88 5.02
C LYS A 78 16.93 -5.22 4.53
N VAL A 79 15.61 -5.39 4.60
CA VAL A 79 14.94 -6.58 4.04
C VAL A 79 15.21 -6.72 2.54
N ALA A 80 15.08 -5.63 1.78
CA ALA A 80 15.30 -5.68 0.34
C ALA A 80 16.73 -6.05 -0.04
N LEU A 81 17.71 -5.55 0.71
CA LEU A 81 19.14 -5.82 0.45
C LEU A 81 19.56 -7.27 0.69
N GLU A 82 18.74 -8.06 1.41
CA GLU A 82 18.93 -9.52 1.54
C GLU A 82 18.43 -10.30 0.30
N MET A 83 17.80 -9.62 -0.66
CA MET A 83 17.24 -10.21 -1.86
C MET A 83 17.97 -9.71 -3.10
N ALA A 84 17.96 -10.51 -4.18
CA ALA A 84 18.52 -10.07 -5.44
C ALA A 84 17.72 -8.89 -6.03
N PRO A 85 18.35 -7.83 -6.57
CA PRO A 85 17.67 -6.71 -7.22
C PRO A 85 16.69 -7.14 -8.32
N GLU A 86 17.06 -8.17 -9.10
CA GLU A 86 16.23 -8.75 -10.16
C GLU A 86 14.93 -9.33 -9.61
N ALA A 87 14.97 -9.94 -8.43
CA ALA A 87 13.78 -10.54 -7.81
C ALA A 87 12.79 -9.42 -7.43
N LEU A 88 13.25 -8.30 -6.86
CA LEU A 88 12.41 -7.15 -6.56
C LEU A 88 11.82 -6.53 -7.83
N TYR A 89 12.65 -6.32 -8.87
CA TYR A 89 12.18 -5.83 -10.15
C TYR A 89 11.09 -6.74 -10.74
N ASN A 90 11.33 -8.04 -10.78
CA ASN A 90 10.39 -9.01 -11.32
C ASN A 90 9.08 -9.03 -10.53
N THR A 91 9.13 -8.97 -9.20
CA THR A 91 7.94 -8.89 -8.36
C THR A 91 7.11 -7.66 -8.67
N LEU A 92 7.74 -6.48 -8.72
CA LEU A 92 7.03 -5.23 -9.03
C LEU A 92 6.46 -5.23 -10.46
N SER A 93 7.23 -5.72 -11.43
CA SER A 93 6.78 -5.86 -12.82
C SER A 93 5.59 -6.81 -12.95
N THR A 94 5.67 -7.97 -12.28
CA THR A 94 4.64 -9.01 -12.37
C THR A 94 3.32 -8.59 -11.73
N VAL A 95 3.34 -7.76 -10.68
CA VAL A 95 2.10 -7.19 -10.10
C VAL A 95 1.56 -5.99 -10.90
N GLY A 96 2.26 -5.57 -11.99
CA GLY A 96 1.77 -4.64 -12.99
C GLY A 96 2.44 -3.27 -13.04
N PHE A 97 3.44 -2.98 -12.19
CA PHE A 97 4.18 -1.70 -12.28
C PHE A 97 5.05 -1.65 -13.53
N GLY A 98 5.08 -0.49 -14.18
CA GLY A 98 5.81 -0.28 -15.42
C GLY A 98 5.06 -0.74 -16.69
N HIS A 99 3.85 -1.25 -16.57
CA HIS A 99 3.03 -1.74 -17.67
C HIS A 99 1.66 -1.05 -17.69
N ILE A 100 1.10 -0.82 -18.88
CA ILE A 100 -0.31 -0.39 -19.01
C ILE A 100 -1.23 -1.48 -18.45
N THR A 101 -2.38 -1.09 -17.90
CA THR A 101 -3.36 -2.06 -17.39
C THR A 101 -4.23 -2.63 -18.50
N GLY A 102 -4.32 -1.92 -19.62
CA GLY A 102 -5.17 -2.28 -20.76
C GLY A 102 -6.63 -1.85 -20.58
N ILE A 103 -6.90 -0.94 -19.62
CA ILE A 103 -8.24 -0.38 -19.45
C ILE A 103 -8.64 0.44 -20.69
N GLU A 104 -9.92 0.40 -21.06
CA GLU A 104 -10.46 1.03 -22.27
C GLU A 104 -10.62 2.57 -22.11
N LEU A 105 -9.64 3.22 -21.48
CA LEU A 105 -9.60 4.67 -21.28
C LEU A 105 -8.44 5.29 -22.07
N PRO A 106 -8.65 6.42 -22.75
CA PRO A 106 -7.60 7.05 -23.54
C PRO A 106 -6.51 7.66 -22.67
N GLY A 107 -5.27 7.61 -23.18
CA GLY A 107 -4.12 8.28 -22.58
C GLY A 107 -3.53 7.57 -21.36
N GLU A 108 -3.82 6.28 -21.18
CA GLU A 108 -3.22 5.49 -20.11
C GLU A 108 -1.70 5.55 -20.17
N GLN A 109 -1.09 5.76 -19.00
CA GLN A 109 0.36 5.78 -18.82
C GLN A 109 0.84 4.48 -18.17
N SER A 110 1.96 3.95 -18.67
CA SER A 110 2.60 2.76 -18.07
C SER A 110 3.33 3.06 -16.76
N GLY A 111 3.53 4.32 -16.44
CA GLY A 111 4.49 4.68 -15.41
C GLY A 111 5.93 4.32 -15.82
N ARG A 112 6.81 4.21 -14.83
CA ARG A 112 8.20 3.84 -15.04
C ARG A 112 8.68 2.94 -13.91
N LEU A 113 9.22 1.78 -14.26
CA LEU A 113 9.99 0.94 -13.37
C LEU A 113 11.46 1.02 -13.80
N LEU A 114 12.36 1.30 -12.86
CA LEU A 114 13.78 1.48 -13.16
C LEU A 114 14.36 0.21 -13.79
N ASN A 115 15.22 0.38 -14.81
CA ASN A 115 15.91 -0.77 -15.41
C ASN A 115 16.94 -1.34 -14.43
N ARG A 116 16.78 -2.62 -14.06
CA ARG A 116 17.61 -3.35 -13.09
C ARG A 116 19.10 -3.40 -13.45
N GLU A 117 19.46 -3.44 -14.76
CA GLU A 117 20.85 -3.55 -15.21
C GLU A 117 21.72 -2.34 -14.84
N ARG A 118 21.08 -1.25 -14.43
CA ARG A 118 21.74 0.00 -14.03
C ARG A 118 21.61 0.31 -12.55
N TRP A 119 21.10 -0.64 -11.74
CA TRP A 119 20.90 -0.36 -10.33
C TRP A 119 22.18 -0.37 -9.52
N LEU A 120 22.41 0.73 -8.80
CA LEU A 120 23.33 0.74 -7.68
C LEU A 120 22.64 0.14 -6.44
N PRO A 121 23.37 -0.32 -5.42
CA PRO A 121 22.77 -0.80 -4.19
C PRO A 121 21.77 0.18 -3.55
N VAL A 122 22.02 1.47 -3.69
CA VAL A 122 21.12 2.52 -3.19
C VAL A 122 19.82 2.61 -4.00
N ASP A 123 19.86 2.35 -5.31
CA ASP A 123 18.65 2.33 -6.16
C ASP A 123 17.74 1.17 -5.76
N HIS A 124 18.33 -0.01 -5.48
CA HIS A 124 17.62 -1.16 -4.95
C HIS A 124 16.93 -0.84 -3.61
N ALA A 125 17.68 -0.23 -2.69
CA ALA A 125 17.14 0.19 -1.40
C ALA A 125 16.01 1.22 -1.55
N TRP A 126 16.16 2.24 -2.41
CA TRP A 126 15.12 3.25 -2.64
C TRP A 126 13.88 2.69 -3.32
N LEU A 127 14.06 1.81 -4.30
CA LEU A 127 12.94 1.15 -4.98
C LEU A 127 12.07 0.37 -3.99
N SER A 128 12.68 -0.28 -3.00
CA SER A 128 12.00 -1.11 -2.02
C SER A 128 10.90 -0.39 -1.21
N PHE A 129 11.02 0.94 -1.06
CA PHE A 129 10.03 1.76 -0.38
C PHE A 129 9.42 2.86 -1.27
N GLY A 130 9.52 2.69 -2.62
CA GLY A 130 8.71 3.39 -3.61
C GLY A 130 9.28 4.68 -4.16
N TYR A 131 10.62 4.81 -4.20
CA TYR A 131 11.32 5.86 -4.91
C TYR A 131 12.02 5.31 -6.15
N GLY A 132 12.20 6.15 -7.18
CA GLY A 132 12.84 5.73 -8.45
C GLY A 132 11.91 4.95 -9.38
N LEU A 133 10.64 4.78 -9.03
CA LEU A 133 9.60 4.31 -9.94
C LEU A 133 8.45 5.31 -10.00
N SER A 134 7.64 5.24 -11.05
CA SER A 134 6.39 5.98 -11.10
C SER A 134 5.25 5.09 -11.55
N THR A 135 4.05 5.37 -11.05
CA THR A 135 2.83 4.60 -11.29
C THR A 135 1.63 5.51 -11.43
N THR A 136 0.54 5.01 -12.00
CA THR A 136 -0.77 5.66 -11.98
C THR A 136 -1.59 5.18 -10.78
N LEU A 137 -2.68 5.89 -10.45
CA LEU A 137 -3.61 5.44 -9.39
C LEU A 137 -4.23 4.09 -9.74
N LEU A 138 -4.57 3.87 -11.01
CA LEU A 138 -5.15 2.60 -11.46
C LEU A 138 -4.17 1.43 -11.33
N GLN A 139 -2.90 1.62 -11.74
CA GLN A 139 -1.88 0.58 -11.55
C GLN A 139 -1.71 0.21 -10.08
N LEU A 140 -1.66 1.22 -9.19
CA LEU A 140 -1.55 1.00 -7.75
C LEU A 140 -2.78 0.26 -7.20
N ALA A 141 -4.00 0.63 -7.63
CA ALA A 141 -5.23 -0.07 -7.24
C ALA A 141 -5.22 -1.52 -7.73
N ARG A 142 -4.83 -1.77 -8.99
CA ARG A 142 -4.71 -3.13 -9.54
C ARG A 142 -3.70 -3.97 -8.78
N ALA A 143 -2.56 -3.41 -8.41
CA ALA A 143 -1.55 -4.11 -7.61
C ALA A 143 -2.08 -4.47 -6.21
N TYR A 144 -2.81 -3.58 -5.54
CA TYR A 144 -3.50 -3.92 -4.27
C TYR A 144 -4.60 -4.96 -4.48
N GLY A 145 -5.22 -4.98 -5.66
CA GLY A 145 -6.13 -6.06 -6.08
C GLY A 145 -5.47 -7.43 -6.04
N VAL A 146 -4.18 -7.53 -6.39
CA VAL A 146 -3.43 -8.80 -6.28
C VAL A 146 -3.41 -9.33 -4.85
N ILE A 147 -3.18 -8.43 -3.87
CA ILE A 147 -3.19 -8.84 -2.45
C ILE A 147 -4.61 -9.23 -2.02
N ALA A 148 -5.61 -8.42 -2.40
CA ALA A 148 -7.02 -8.62 -2.06
C ALA A 148 -7.60 -9.93 -2.65
N THR A 149 -7.08 -10.40 -3.79
CA THR A 149 -7.51 -11.64 -4.47
C THR A 149 -6.60 -12.82 -4.19
N GLU A 150 -5.90 -12.81 -3.06
CA GLU A 150 -4.97 -13.86 -2.65
C GLU A 150 -3.90 -14.18 -3.70
N GLY A 151 -3.36 -13.17 -4.34
CA GLY A 151 -2.24 -13.28 -5.27
C GLY A 151 -2.60 -13.37 -6.75
N MET A 152 -3.85 -13.08 -7.12
CA MET A 152 -4.30 -13.11 -8.52
C MET A 152 -4.25 -11.72 -9.15
N LEU A 153 -3.54 -11.56 -10.25
CA LEU A 153 -3.60 -10.36 -11.09
C LEU A 153 -4.80 -10.47 -12.04
N VAL A 154 -5.85 -9.73 -11.74
CA VAL A 154 -7.10 -9.74 -12.51
C VAL A 154 -7.06 -8.64 -13.58
N PRO A 155 -7.48 -8.89 -14.83
CA PRO A 155 -7.68 -7.86 -15.83
C PRO A 155 -8.71 -6.82 -15.36
N VAL A 156 -8.50 -5.57 -15.76
CA VAL A 156 -9.42 -4.47 -15.46
C VAL A 156 -10.18 -4.04 -16.71
N THR A 157 -11.45 -3.65 -16.56
CA THR A 157 -12.30 -3.16 -17.65
C THR A 157 -13.35 -2.20 -17.09
N ILE A 158 -13.79 -1.22 -17.89
CA ILE A 158 -14.96 -0.37 -17.60
C ILE A 158 -16.23 -0.88 -18.27
N ARG A 159 -16.14 -1.95 -19.04
CA ARG A 159 -17.27 -2.49 -19.80
C ARG A 159 -18.07 -3.46 -18.94
N LEU A 160 -19.36 -3.23 -18.83
CA LEU A 160 -20.30 -4.13 -18.13
C LEU A 160 -20.53 -5.45 -18.88
N ASP A 161 -20.39 -5.43 -20.21
CA ASP A 161 -20.57 -6.61 -21.07
C ASP A 161 -19.30 -7.45 -21.28
N ALA A 162 -18.19 -7.03 -20.69
CA ALA A 162 -16.94 -7.77 -20.79
C ALA A 162 -17.06 -9.13 -20.09
N LYS A 163 -16.67 -10.19 -20.80
CA LYS A 163 -16.55 -11.51 -20.17
C LYS A 163 -15.46 -11.45 -19.08
N THR A 164 -15.80 -11.95 -17.91
CA THR A 164 -14.82 -12.11 -16.83
C THR A 164 -13.68 -12.99 -17.32
N GLN A 165 -12.47 -12.43 -17.35
CA GLN A 165 -11.28 -13.20 -17.68
C GLN A 165 -10.65 -13.72 -16.39
N PRO A 166 -10.11 -14.95 -16.40
CA PRO A 166 -9.42 -15.47 -15.23
C PRO A 166 -8.16 -14.62 -14.94
N GLY A 167 -7.92 -14.37 -13.68
CA GLY A 167 -6.67 -13.75 -13.22
C GLY A 167 -5.48 -14.71 -13.38
N ILE A 168 -4.29 -14.17 -13.36
CA ILE A 168 -3.04 -14.92 -13.37
C ILE A 168 -2.46 -14.87 -11.95
N ARG A 169 -2.05 -16.02 -11.38
CA ARG A 169 -1.39 -16.05 -10.09
C ARG A 169 0.01 -15.46 -10.18
N VAL A 170 0.25 -14.40 -9.42
CA VAL A 170 1.50 -13.64 -9.41
C VAL A 170 2.16 -13.57 -8.03
N LEU A 171 1.39 -13.90 -6.96
CA LEU A 171 1.90 -14.11 -5.61
C LEU A 171 1.34 -15.42 -5.05
N PRO A 172 2.09 -16.12 -4.18
CA PRO A 172 1.55 -17.24 -3.41
C PRO A 172 0.37 -16.77 -2.53
N ALA A 173 -0.67 -17.58 -2.43
CA ALA A 173 -1.88 -17.21 -1.70
C ALA A 173 -1.65 -17.02 -0.20
N ASP A 174 -0.81 -17.86 0.39
CA ASP A 174 -0.42 -17.76 1.80
C ASP A 174 0.37 -16.50 2.10
N VAL A 175 1.28 -16.08 1.19
CA VAL A 175 1.99 -14.80 1.28
C VAL A 175 1.03 -13.63 1.19
N ALA A 176 0.09 -13.65 0.25
CA ALA A 176 -0.93 -12.60 0.11
C ALA A 176 -1.78 -12.48 1.39
N ARG A 177 -2.17 -13.61 2.03
CA ARG A 177 -2.88 -13.62 3.31
C ARG A 177 -2.03 -13.05 4.46
N GLN A 178 -0.76 -13.40 4.55
CA GLN A 178 0.15 -12.84 5.56
C GLN A 178 0.28 -11.32 5.41
N ILE A 179 0.48 -10.83 4.18
CA ILE A 179 0.53 -9.38 3.89
C ILE A 179 -0.81 -8.71 4.23
N THR A 180 -1.95 -9.34 3.92
CA THR A 180 -3.28 -8.83 4.28
C THR A 180 -3.41 -8.64 5.79
N ALA A 181 -3.02 -9.64 6.59
CA ALA A 181 -3.05 -9.54 8.04
C ALA A 181 -2.15 -8.40 8.57
N MET A 182 -0.97 -8.21 7.98
CA MET A 182 -0.09 -7.10 8.32
C MET A 182 -0.69 -5.74 7.92
N LEU A 183 -1.33 -5.64 6.74
CA LEU A 183 -2.01 -4.42 6.27
C LEU A 183 -3.23 -4.06 7.12
N GLU A 184 -3.94 -5.05 7.64
CA GLU A 184 -5.02 -4.84 8.62
C GLU A 184 -4.47 -4.21 9.91
N ARG A 185 -3.33 -4.66 10.40
CA ARG A 185 -2.64 -4.06 11.55
C ARG A 185 -2.13 -2.64 11.25
N VAL A 186 -1.78 -2.30 10.02
CA VAL A 186 -1.48 -0.90 9.65
C VAL A 186 -2.68 0.00 9.90
N VAL A 187 -3.91 -0.50 9.67
CA VAL A 187 -5.15 0.26 9.90
C VAL A 187 -5.55 0.26 11.37
N SER A 188 -5.40 -0.85 12.09
CA SER A 188 -5.84 -0.94 13.49
C SER A 188 -4.88 -0.25 14.48
N GLU A 189 -3.57 -0.31 14.25
CA GLU A 189 -2.55 0.15 15.21
C GLU A 189 -1.36 0.91 14.59
N GLY A 190 -1.35 1.04 13.27
CA GLY A 190 -0.23 1.60 12.51
C GLY A 190 -0.46 3.02 12.01
N THR A 191 0.04 3.29 10.81
CA THR A 191 0.02 4.63 10.19
C THR A 191 -1.32 5.00 9.56
N ALA A 192 -2.29 4.07 9.45
CA ALA A 192 -3.57 4.26 8.76
C ALA A 192 -4.78 4.22 9.71
N THR A 193 -4.62 4.51 11.00
CA THR A 193 -5.70 4.38 11.99
C THR A 193 -6.94 5.24 11.71
N ARG A 194 -6.84 6.25 10.85
CA ARG A 194 -7.98 7.07 10.41
C ARG A 194 -8.70 6.54 9.17
N ALA A 195 -8.27 5.37 8.64
CA ALA A 195 -8.92 4.70 7.51
C ALA A 195 -9.95 3.65 7.97
N VAL A 196 -10.20 3.53 9.26
CA VAL A 196 -11.16 2.57 9.81
C VAL A 196 -12.56 2.80 9.25
N VAL A 197 -13.26 1.70 9.00
CA VAL A 197 -14.67 1.70 8.60
C VAL A 197 -15.45 0.94 9.67
N PRO A 198 -16.46 1.53 10.32
CA PRO A 198 -17.23 0.86 11.36
C PRO A 198 -17.81 -0.46 10.86
N ASN A 199 -17.66 -1.51 11.67
CA ASN A 199 -18.13 -2.87 11.39
C ASN A 199 -17.47 -3.61 10.23
N TYR A 200 -16.39 -3.05 9.64
CA TYR A 200 -15.62 -3.71 8.59
C TYR A 200 -14.15 -3.79 8.94
N ARG A 201 -13.54 -4.91 8.58
CA ARG A 201 -12.09 -5.08 8.60
C ARG A 201 -11.51 -4.43 7.34
N VAL A 202 -10.51 -3.61 7.53
CA VAL A 202 -9.88 -2.85 6.44
C VAL A 202 -8.39 -3.15 6.42
N ALA A 203 -7.86 -3.46 5.26
CA ALA A 203 -6.43 -3.61 5.01
C ALA A 203 -5.94 -2.44 4.16
N GLY A 204 -4.84 -1.77 4.55
CA GLY A 204 -4.37 -0.63 3.79
C GLY A 204 -2.99 -0.13 4.21
N LYS A 205 -2.39 0.71 3.37
CA LYS A 205 -1.07 1.30 3.57
C LYS A 205 -1.05 2.76 3.16
N THR A 206 -0.54 3.61 4.02
CA THR A 206 -0.33 5.03 3.74
C THR A 206 1.00 5.27 3.01
N GLY A 207 1.02 6.33 2.21
CA GLY A 207 2.21 6.90 1.61
C GLY A 207 2.24 8.42 1.77
N THR A 208 3.44 8.97 1.83
CA THR A 208 3.68 10.42 1.79
C THR A 208 4.94 10.63 0.99
N VAL A 209 4.85 11.34 -0.10
CA VAL A 209 5.99 11.58 -1.00
C VAL A 209 6.10 13.06 -1.34
N HIS A 210 7.31 13.54 -1.49
CA HIS A 210 7.55 14.88 -2.03
C HIS A 210 7.16 14.93 -3.52
N LYS A 211 6.70 16.06 -3.97
CA LYS A 211 6.49 16.29 -5.41
C LYS A 211 7.83 16.44 -6.11
N ILE A 212 7.94 15.86 -7.29
CA ILE A 212 9.12 16.01 -8.15
C ILE A 212 9.06 17.38 -8.82
N LYS A 213 10.19 18.10 -8.85
CA LYS A 213 10.33 19.36 -9.56
C LYS A 213 10.41 19.14 -11.08
N PRO A 214 9.93 20.09 -11.89
CA PRO A 214 10.35 20.16 -13.29
C PRO A 214 11.88 20.21 -13.38
N GLY A 215 12.48 19.28 -14.13
CA GLY A 215 13.95 19.18 -14.23
C GLY A 215 14.62 18.27 -13.22
N GLY A 216 13.87 17.63 -12.30
CA GLY A 216 14.35 16.64 -11.34
C GLY A 216 14.55 17.17 -9.92
N GLY A 217 14.78 16.24 -8.99
CA GLY A 217 14.80 16.52 -7.54
C GLY A 217 13.40 16.73 -6.95
N TYR A 218 13.36 17.06 -5.66
CA TYR A 218 12.12 17.15 -4.88
C TYR A 218 11.80 18.57 -4.42
N GLU A 219 10.51 18.90 -4.42
CA GLU A 219 9.99 20.10 -3.77
C GLU A 219 10.14 19.95 -2.24
N LYS A 220 10.51 21.03 -1.54
CA LYS A 220 10.74 20.97 -0.07
C LYS A 220 9.45 20.81 0.71
N ASP A 221 8.40 21.58 0.34
CA ASP A 221 7.19 21.74 1.14
C ASP A 221 5.91 21.34 0.37
N ARG A 222 6.07 20.57 -0.72
CA ARG A 222 4.95 20.09 -1.52
C ARG A 222 4.93 18.58 -1.55
N TYR A 223 3.78 18.01 -1.19
CA TYR A 223 3.62 16.58 -0.96
C TYR A 223 2.46 16.01 -1.75
N ARG A 224 2.48 14.69 -1.90
CA ARG A 224 1.31 13.87 -2.21
C ARG A 224 1.06 12.95 -1.04
N SER A 225 -0.15 13.00 -0.51
CA SER A 225 -0.61 12.18 0.59
C SER A 225 -1.46 11.05 0.04
N LEU A 226 -1.10 9.81 0.36
CA LEU A 226 -1.65 8.61 -0.27
C LEU A 226 -2.15 7.63 0.77
N ILE A 227 -3.15 6.86 0.39
CA ILE A 227 -3.50 5.57 0.97
C ILE A 227 -4.01 4.65 -0.12
N ALA A 228 -3.61 3.38 -0.06
CA ALA A 228 -4.15 2.31 -0.88
C ALA A 228 -4.59 1.17 0.04
N GLY A 229 -5.71 0.54 -0.25
CA GLY A 229 -6.26 -0.53 0.58
C GLY A 229 -7.53 -1.13 0.02
N PHE A 230 -8.11 -2.08 0.77
CA PHE A 230 -9.32 -2.81 0.39
C PHE A 230 -10.15 -3.17 1.61
N ALA A 231 -11.44 -3.43 1.36
CA ALA A 231 -12.40 -3.91 2.35
C ALA A 231 -13.58 -4.62 1.67
N PRO A 232 -14.28 -5.53 2.40
CA PRO A 232 -13.91 -6.17 3.67
C PRO A 232 -12.65 -7.02 3.53
N VAL A 233 -11.96 -7.33 4.62
CA VAL A 233 -10.77 -8.21 4.56
C VAL A 233 -11.16 -9.66 4.29
N SER A 234 -12.29 -10.11 4.81
CA SER A 234 -12.77 -11.50 4.68
C SER A 234 -13.22 -11.88 3.26
N ASP A 235 -13.81 -10.94 2.54
CA ASP A 235 -14.25 -11.07 1.14
C ASP A 235 -14.12 -9.72 0.44
N PRO A 236 -12.93 -9.36 -0.07
CA PRO A 236 -12.66 -8.05 -0.62
C PRO A 236 -13.59 -7.69 -1.79
N ARG A 237 -14.36 -6.62 -1.62
CA ARG A 237 -15.31 -6.13 -2.62
C ARG A 237 -14.84 -4.87 -3.31
N PHE A 238 -14.03 -4.07 -2.62
CA PHE A 238 -13.50 -2.82 -3.14
C PHE A 238 -12.02 -2.68 -2.84
N VAL A 239 -11.27 -2.28 -3.85
CA VAL A 239 -9.93 -1.72 -3.72
C VAL A 239 -10.03 -0.22 -3.96
N LEU A 240 -9.48 0.57 -3.07
CA LEU A 240 -9.53 2.03 -3.16
C LEU A 240 -8.13 2.62 -3.00
N VAL A 241 -7.79 3.57 -3.86
CA VAL A 241 -6.61 4.42 -3.73
C VAL A 241 -7.05 5.87 -3.66
N VAL A 242 -6.64 6.56 -2.61
CA VAL A 242 -6.88 8.00 -2.45
C VAL A 242 -5.56 8.73 -2.47
N MET A 243 -5.44 9.74 -3.31
CA MET A 243 -4.31 10.66 -3.37
C MET A 243 -4.80 12.10 -3.24
N ILE A 244 -4.25 12.81 -2.26
CA ILE A 244 -4.43 14.25 -2.13
C ILE A 244 -3.13 14.92 -2.62
N ASP A 245 -3.23 15.60 -3.74
CA ASP A 245 -2.11 16.29 -4.37
C ASP A 245 -1.95 17.69 -3.77
N ASP A 246 -0.81 17.95 -3.17
CA ASP A 246 -0.43 19.24 -2.58
C ASP A 246 -1.41 19.70 -1.47
N PRO A 247 -1.61 18.88 -0.40
CA PRO A 247 -2.53 19.23 0.67
C PRO A 247 -2.15 20.55 1.33
N LYS A 248 -3.16 21.34 1.68
CA LYS A 248 -3.01 22.64 2.37
C LYS A 248 -3.41 22.49 3.83
N GLY A 249 -3.05 23.47 4.67
CA GLY A 249 -3.43 23.46 6.08
C GLY A 249 -2.42 22.79 7.03
N GLY A 250 -1.14 22.70 6.64
CA GLY A 250 -0.04 22.28 7.51
C GLY A 250 0.10 20.78 7.76
N LYS A 251 -0.84 19.96 7.32
CA LYS A 251 -0.78 18.49 7.37
C LYS A 251 -0.48 17.91 6.00
N HIS A 252 0.39 16.91 5.97
CA HIS A 252 0.80 16.27 4.71
C HIS A 252 0.97 14.75 4.81
N PHE A 253 0.90 14.15 6.00
CA PHE A 253 0.99 12.70 6.13
C PHE A 253 -0.25 12.01 5.59
N GLY A 254 -0.05 10.92 4.81
CA GLY A 254 -1.15 10.14 4.24
C GLY A 254 -2.15 9.64 5.28
N GLY A 255 -1.68 9.29 6.48
CA GLY A 255 -2.53 8.88 7.60
C GLY A 255 -3.39 10.01 8.19
N GLU A 256 -3.00 11.28 8.00
CA GLU A 256 -3.76 12.43 8.49
C GLU A 256 -4.71 13.01 7.44
N VAL A 257 -4.30 12.93 6.16
CA VAL A 257 -4.98 13.65 5.05
C VAL A 257 -5.77 12.70 4.17
N ALA A 258 -5.14 11.60 3.69
CA ALA A 258 -5.79 10.68 2.76
C ALA A 258 -6.62 9.59 3.48
N ALA A 259 -6.17 9.13 4.65
CA ALA A 259 -6.82 8.04 5.37
C ALA A 259 -8.26 8.36 5.81
N PRO A 260 -8.62 9.56 6.32
CA PRO A 260 -10.01 9.89 6.62
C PRO A 260 -10.90 9.86 5.38
N ALA A 261 -10.44 10.40 4.25
CA ALA A 261 -11.19 10.38 2.99
C ALA A 261 -11.40 8.94 2.50
N PHE A 262 -10.38 8.09 2.61
CA PHE A 262 -10.49 6.67 2.30
C PHE A 262 -11.58 6.00 3.14
N GLY A 263 -11.58 6.20 4.48
CA GLY A 263 -12.57 5.61 5.38
C GLY A 263 -14.01 6.00 5.02
N HIS A 264 -14.26 7.28 4.74
CA HIS A 264 -15.58 7.75 4.35
C HIS A 264 -16.04 7.18 3.01
N ILE A 265 -15.18 7.24 1.97
CA ILE A 265 -15.51 6.71 0.63
C ILE A 265 -15.77 5.21 0.70
N MET A 266 -14.93 4.46 1.42
CA MET A 266 -15.08 3.02 1.57
C MET A 266 -16.36 2.65 2.32
N ALA A 267 -16.69 3.36 3.40
CA ALA A 267 -17.93 3.16 4.16
C ALA A 267 -19.17 3.37 3.27
N ASP A 268 -19.18 4.43 2.48
CA ASP A 268 -20.29 4.71 1.56
C ASP A 268 -20.38 3.69 0.43
N ALA A 269 -19.26 3.26 -0.14
CA ALA A 269 -19.24 2.22 -1.17
C ALA A 269 -19.80 0.89 -0.64
N LEU A 270 -19.34 0.44 0.52
CA LEU A 270 -19.82 -0.80 1.14
C LEU A 270 -21.33 -0.73 1.45
N ARG A 271 -21.81 0.39 1.99
CA ARG A 271 -23.22 0.62 2.29
C ARG A 271 -24.08 0.62 1.01
N LEU A 272 -23.69 1.37 -0.01
CA LEU A 272 -24.42 1.49 -1.28
C LEU A 272 -24.56 0.13 -1.99
N HIS A 273 -23.52 -0.68 -1.93
CA HIS A 273 -23.50 -2.02 -2.51
C HIS A 273 -24.01 -3.13 -1.57
N ARG A 274 -24.52 -2.74 -0.38
CA ARG A 274 -25.09 -3.70 0.60
C ARG A 274 -24.15 -4.84 0.94
N VAL A 275 -22.85 -4.54 1.06
CA VAL A 275 -21.85 -5.53 1.44
C VAL A 275 -22.02 -5.88 2.91
N ALA A 276 -22.03 -7.17 3.24
CA ALA A 276 -22.19 -7.62 4.63
C ALA A 276 -20.95 -7.22 5.46
N PRO A 277 -21.13 -6.70 6.70
CA PRO A 277 -20.03 -6.42 7.61
C PRO A 277 -19.28 -7.69 8.04
N ASP A 278 -17.95 -7.58 8.19
CA ASP A 278 -17.07 -8.69 8.62
C ASP A 278 -16.37 -8.45 9.98
N ALA A 279 -16.73 -7.38 10.68
CA ALA A 279 -16.22 -7.04 12.01
C ALA A 279 -17.36 -6.77 13.02
N LEU A 280 -18.48 -7.47 12.89
CA LEU A 280 -19.57 -7.39 13.88
C LEU A 280 -19.09 -8.00 15.20
N LYS A 281 -19.25 -7.25 16.29
CA LYS A 281 -19.09 -7.82 17.63
C LYS A 281 -20.12 -8.92 17.81
N SER A 282 -19.70 -10.07 18.31
CA SER A 282 -20.65 -11.16 18.61
C SER A 282 -21.71 -10.65 19.60
N THR A 283 -22.94 -11.12 19.45
CA THR A 283 -24.04 -10.77 20.37
C THR A 283 -23.67 -11.09 21.82
N LEU A 284 -22.81 -12.10 22.04
CA LEU A 284 -22.28 -12.48 23.36
C LEU A 284 -21.38 -11.41 23.98
N GLU A 285 -20.53 -10.74 23.19
CA GLU A 285 -19.68 -9.64 23.68
C GLU A 285 -20.48 -8.37 24.01
N ILE A 286 -21.59 -8.13 23.30
CA ILE A 286 -22.50 -7.02 23.56
C ILE A 286 -23.27 -7.29 24.88
N VAL A 287 -23.71 -8.52 25.09
CA VAL A 287 -24.43 -8.92 26.32
C VAL A 287 -23.49 -8.90 27.52
N ALA A 288 -22.26 -9.40 27.40
CA ALA A 288 -21.27 -9.38 28.48
C ALA A 288 -20.96 -7.95 28.96
N ARG A 289 -20.74 -7.00 28.04
CA ARG A 289 -20.52 -5.59 28.42
C ARG A 289 -21.73 -4.89 29.03
N SER A 290 -22.95 -5.29 28.62
CA SER A 290 -24.19 -4.76 29.20
C SER A 290 -24.47 -5.32 30.61
N SER A 291 -23.98 -6.53 30.94
CA SER A 291 -24.05 -7.10 32.30
C SER A 291 -23.06 -6.41 33.24
N ASP A 292 -21.83 -6.11 32.78
CA ASP A 292 -20.82 -5.42 33.63
C ASP A 292 -21.23 -3.98 34.01
N LEU A 293 -21.99 -3.31 33.15
CA LEU A 293 -22.54 -1.97 33.44
C LEU A 293 -23.73 -1.99 34.45
N ARG A 294 -24.35 -3.15 34.68
CA ARG A 294 -25.47 -3.31 35.63
C ARG A 294 -25.01 -3.77 37.02
N THR A 295 -23.80 -4.27 37.17
CA THR A 295 -23.25 -4.76 38.45
C THR A 295 -22.36 -3.73 39.15
N GLY A 296 -22.16 -2.54 38.56
CA GLY A 296 -21.36 -1.44 39.10
C GLY A 296 -22.15 -0.22 39.60
N ALA A 297 -23.44 -0.42 40.03
CA ALA A 297 -24.26 0.64 40.65
C ALA A 297 -24.62 0.29 42.07
#